data_96bccefda48b507542da137612ece792
#
_entry.id   96bccefda48b507542da137612ece792
#
_cell.length_a   1.000
_cell.length_b   1.000
_cell.length_c   1.000
_cell.angle_alpha   90.00
_cell.angle_beta   90.00
_cell.angle_gamma   90.00
#
_symmetry.space_group_name_H-M   'P 1'
#
loop_
_entity.id
_entity.type
_entity.pdbx_description
1 polymer ?
#
loop_
_entity_poly.entity_id
_entity_poly.type
_entity_poly.pdbx_seq_one_letter_code
_entity_poly.pdbx_strand_id
1 'polypeptide(L)'
;MAQSPLMIRAEGLVKHFGAVTALAGVDFSAASGTVLGLLGPNGAGKTTAVRILTTLLVPDAGHAEVAGFDVVRHPQEVRERIGLAGQQASVDEYLTGRDNLVMVGRLYHLSTRQARQRADELLERFELADAATRIVKNYSGGMRRRLDLAASLVVAPPVLLLDEPTTGLDPRSRMGMWSVIQDLVKDGTTLLLTTQYLEEADRLAGHIAVIDHGRVVAAGSPDELKRSLGGERIDVQIRDAAQLRLAEAAVARAVGRAPELDAELRRLTVSVSTGAQALTAVVRALDVEGITVEDIGLRRPTLDEVFLKLTGHEAELVGDPSEVREGA
;
A
#
# COMPACT_ATOMS: atom_id res chain seq x y z
N MET A 1 17.35 -19.93 -11.70
CA MET A 1 17.01 -19.56 -10.32
C MET A 1 15.70 -20.24 -9.99
N ALA A 2 15.60 -21.02 -8.91
CA ALA A 2 14.33 -21.60 -8.50
C ALA A 2 13.36 -20.46 -8.14
N GLN A 3 12.17 -20.45 -8.71
CA GLN A 3 11.13 -19.49 -8.34
C GLN A 3 10.78 -19.71 -6.86
N SER A 4 10.75 -18.62 -6.07
CA SER A 4 10.31 -18.69 -4.68
C SER A 4 8.88 -19.22 -4.65
N PRO A 5 8.54 -20.11 -3.69
CA PRO A 5 7.20 -20.68 -3.61
C PRO A 5 6.16 -19.57 -3.41
N LEU A 6 5.00 -19.72 -4.04
CA LEU A 6 3.87 -18.81 -3.80
C LEU A 6 3.27 -19.11 -2.43
N MET A 7 3.15 -18.07 -1.62
CA MET A 7 2.53 -18.14 -0.30
C MET A 7 1.07 -17.69 -0.30
N ILE A 8 0.67 -16.88 -1.27
CA ILE A 8 -0.71 -16.48 -1.52
C ILE A 8 -0.96 -16.64 -3.01
N ARG A 9 -2.09 -17.26 -3.36
CA ARG A 9 -2.55 -17.43 -4.73
C ARG A 9 -4.05 -17.29 -4.78
N ALA A 10 -4.54 -16.47 -5.68
CA ALA A 10 -5.96 -16.28 -5.97
C ALA A 10 -6.15 -16.35 -7.48
N GLU A 11 -7.10 -17.18 -7.96
CA GLU A 11 -7.37 -17.39 -9.37
C GLU A 11 -8.87 -17.35 -9.65
N GLY A 12 -9.27 -16.42 -10.49
CA GLY A 12 -10.65 -16.24 -10.93
C GLY A 12 -11.65 -16.03 -9.77
N LEU A 13 -11.25 -15.38 -8.67
CA LEU A 13 -12.11 -15.23 -7.50
C LEU A 13 -13.35 -14.41 -7.81
N VAL A 14 -14.51 -15.00 -7.56
CA VAL A 14 -15.83 -14.36 -7.70
C VAL A 14 -16.55 -14.36 -6.36
N LYS A 15 -17.17 -13.22 -6.02
CA LYS A 15 -18.05 -13.12 -4.85
C LYS A 15 -19.19 -12.15 -5.11
N HIS A 16 -20.40 -12.63 -4.83
CA HIS A 16 -21.63 -11.85 -4.90
C HIS A 16 -22.24 -11.67 -3.50
N PHE A 17 -22.83 -10.51 -3.27
CA PHE A 17 -23.68 -10.21 -2.12
C PHE A 17 -25.05 -9.74 -2.65
N GLY A 18 -25.97 -10.65 -2.80
CA GLY A 18 -27.24 -10.35 -3.49
C GLY A 18 -27.00 -9.90 -4.93
N ALA A 19 -27.41 -8.66 -5.26
CA ALA A 19 -27.22 -8.09 -6.60
C ALA A 19 -25.82 -7.45 -6.79
N VAL A 20 -25.01 -7.34 -5.74
CA VAL A 20 -23.70 -6.68 -5.81
C VAL A 20 -22.61 -7.71 -6.08
N THR A 21 -21.83 -7.52 -7.15
CA THR A 21 -20.63 -8.30 -7.43
C THR A 21 -19.43 -7.63 -6.77
N ALA A 22 -18.97 -8.18 -5.65
CA ALA A 22 -17.82 -7.66 -4.93
C ALA A 22 -16.47 -8.08 -5.53
N LEU A 23 -16.41 -9.29 -6.13
CA LEU A 23 -15.26 -9.78 -6.91
C LEU A 23 -15.78 -10.42 -8.19
N ALA A 24 -15.15 -10.10 -9.31
CA ALA A 24 -15.60 -10.48 -10.66
C ALA A 24 -14.47 -11.17 -11.47
N GLY A 25 -13.86 -12.21 -10.89
CA GLY A 25 -12.76 -12.95 -11.50
C GLY A 25 -11.40 -12.30 -11.20
N VAL A 26 -11.05 -12.21 -9.91
CA VAL A 26 -9.81 -11.54 -9.46
C VAL A 26 -8.67 -12.54 -9.38
N ASP A 27 -7.51 -12.18 -9.98
CA ASP A 27 -6.28 -12.96 -9.98
C ASP A 27 -5.15 -12.16 -9.33
N PHE A 28 -4.45 -12.76 -8.36
CA PHE A 28 -3.22 -12.21 -7.80
C PHE A 28 -2.41 -13.28 -7.07
N SER A 29 -1.13 -13.02 -6.87
CA SER A 29 -0.26 -13.93 -6.13
C SER A 29 0.85 -13.19 -5.38
N ALA A 30 1.35 -13.79 -4.29
CA ALA A 30 2.51 -13.31 -3.54
C ALA A 30 3.53 -14.44 -3.36
N ALA A 31 4.78 -14.15 -3.69
CA ALA A 31 5.90 -15.04 -3.41
C ALA A 31 6.32 -14.96 -1.94
N SER A 32 6.98 -16.01 -1.45
CA SER A 32 7.49 -16.06 -0.08
C SER A 32 8.41 -14.88 0.24
N GLY A 33 8.20 -14.23 1.39
CA GLY A 33 9.00 -13.10 1.87
C GLY A 33 8.80 -11.81 1.08
N THR A 34 7.66 -11.64 0.41
CA THR A 34 7.33 -10.42 -0.33
C THR A 34 6.07 -9.73 0.20
N VAL A 35 5.88 -8.48 -0.18
CA VAL A 35 4.64 -7.72 0.08
C VAL A 35 3.84 -7.62 -1.20
N LEU A 36 2.61 -8.12 -1.18
CA LEU A 36 1.60 -7.86 -2.19
C LEU A 36 0.67 -6.75 -1.70
N GLY A 37 0.60 -5.64 -2.42
CA GLY A 37 -0.35 -4.57 -2.20
C GLY A 37 -1.64 -4.78 -3.01
N LEU A 38 -2.80 -4.84 -2.37
CA LEU A 38 -4.09 -4.70 -3.03
C LEU A 38 -4.53 -3.25 -2.91
N LEU A 39 -4.38 -2.49 -3.98
CA LEU A 39 -4.70 -1.06 -4.05
C LEU A 39 -6.05 -0.84 -4.70
N GLY A 40 -6.83 0.11 -4.22
CA GLY A 40 -8.11 0.45 -4.84
C GLY A 40 -8.99 1.32 -3.96
N PRO A 41 -10.04 1.93 -4.50
CA PRO A 41 -10.97 2.76 -3.74
C PRO A 41 -11.79 1.93 -2.74
N ASN A 42 -12.52 2.64 -1.88
CA ASN A 42 -13.48 1.99 -0.99
C ASN A 42 -14.56 1.27 -1.80
N GLY A 43 -14.90 0.05 -1.38
CA GLY A 43 -15.85 -0.80 -2.11
C GLY A 43 -15.29 -1.56 -3.33
N ALA A 44 -14.02 -1.41 -3.68
CA ALA A 44 -13.42 -2.11 -4.82
C ALA A 44 -13.34 -3.65 -4.67
N GLY A 45 -13.52 -4.19 -3.46
CA GLY A 45 -13.45 -5.63 -3.18
C GLY A 45 -12.26 -6.08 -2.34
N LYS A 46 -11.36 -5.18 -1.93
CA LYS A 46 -10.13 -5.49 -1.17
C LYS A 46 -10.39 -6.31 0.10
N THR A 47 -11.25 -5.81 1.00
CA THR A 47 -11.65 -6.50 2.24
C THR A 47 -12.35 -7.84 1.96
N THR A 48 -13.11 -7.95 0.86
CA THR A 48 -13.74 -9.21 0.45
C THR A 48 -12.68 -10.25 0.09
N ALA A 49 -11.65 -9.86 -0.66
CA ALA A 49 -10.51 -10.74 -0.98
C ALA A 49 -9.79 -11.20 0.29
N VAL A 50 -9.49 -10.27 1.23
CA VAL A 50 -8.88 -10.62 2.53
C VAL A 50 -9.75 -11.61 3.30
N ARG A 51 -11.06 -11.40 3.38
CA ARG A 51 -11.98 -12.32 4.09
C ARG A 51 -12.03 -13.71 3.46
N ILE A 52 -11.88 -13.84 2.15
CA ILE A 52 -11.78 -15.16 1.48
C ILE A 52 -10.45 -15.81 1.86
N LEU A 53 -9.33 -15.13 1.72
CA LEU A 53 -8.01 -15.66 2.05
C LEU A 53 -7.86 -16.05 3.54
N THR A 54 -8.57 -15.37 4.43
CA THR A 54 -8.60 -15.68 5.87
C THR A 54 -9.67 -16.70 6.24
N THR A 55 -10.32 -17.34 5.27
CA THR A 55 -11.37 -18.36 5.47
C THR A 55 -12.64 -17.84 6.17
N LEU A 56 -12.81 -16.52 6.30
CA LEU A 56 -14.00 -15.90 6.88
C LEU A 56 -15.17 -15.83 5.90
N LEU A 57 -14.87 -16.02 4.61
CA LEU A 57 -15.84 -15.96 3.53
C LEU A 57 -15.51 -17.02 2.47
N VAL A 58 -16.52 -17.75 2.01
CA VAL A 58 -16.37 -18.72 0.92
C VAL A 58 -16.59 -17.98 -0.42
N PRO A 59 -15.70 -18.12 -1.41
CA PRO A 59 -15.92 -17.57 -2.75
C PRO A 59 -17.06 -18.32 -3.46
N ASP A 60 -17.74 -17.65 -4.39
CA ASP A 60 -18.80 -18.26 -5.19
C ASP A 60 -18.22 -19.02 -6.41
N ALA A 61 -17.04 -18.58 -6.89
CA ALA A 61 -16.23 -19.27 -7.90
C ALA A 61 -14.76 -18.89 -7.78
N GLY A 62 -13.90 -19.62 -8.50
CA GLY A 62 -12.46 -19.44 -8.45
C GLY A 62 -11.80 -20.27 -7.37
N HIS A 63 -10.49 -20.04 -7.19
CA HIS A 63 -9.66 -20.81 -6.29
C HIS A 63 -8.72 -19.88 -5.51
N ALA A 64 -8.48 -20.18 -4.24
CA ALA A 64 -7.49 -19.49 -3.44
C ALA A 64 -6.71 -20.43 -2.53
N GLU A 65 -5.40 -20.17 -2.44
CA GLU A 65 -4.47 -20.90 -1.57
C GLU A 65 -3.68 -19.92 -0.71
N VAL A 66 -3.46 -20.29 0.54
CA VAL A 66 -2.59 -19.55 1.47
C VAL A 66 -1.66 -20.55 2.16
N ALA A 67 -0.36 -20.26 2.14
CA ALA A 67 0.69 -21.12 2.69
C ALA A 67 0.62 -22.56 2.16
N GLY A 68 0.20 -22.75 0.89
CA GLY A 68 0.07 -24.04 0.23
C GLY A 68 -1.22 -24.80 0.54
N PHE A 69 -2.19 -24.17 1.21
CA PHE A 69 -3.47 -24.78 1.57
C PHE A 69 -4.64 -24.05 0.91
N ASP A 70 -5.56 -24.83 0.32
CA ASP A 70 -6.82 -24.33 -0.23
C ASP A 70 -7.70 -23.76 0.90
N VAL A 71 -8.16 -22.52 0.73
CA VAL A 71 -8.89 -21.80 1.78
C VAL A 71 -10.27 -22.37 2.09
N VAL A 72 -10.86 -23.15 1.15
CA VAL A 72 -12.19 -23.78 1.30
C VAL A 72 -12.06 -25.19 1.86
N ARG A 73 -11.09 -25.97 1.35
CA ARG A 73 -10.91 -27.37 1.70
C ARG A 73 -10.14 -27.57 3.00
N HIS A 74 -9.20 -26.67 3.30
CA HIS A 74 -8.28 -26.76 4.43
C HIS A 74 -8.29 -25.49 5.30
N PRO A 75 -9.47 -25.00 5.74
CA PRO A 75 -9.57 -23.70 6.41
C PRO A 75 -8.86 -23.66 7.77
N GLN A 76 -8.72 -24.79 8.44
CA GLN A 76 -8.04 -24.87 9.73
C GLN A 76 -6.53 -24.71 9.55
N GLU A 77 -5.94 -25.43 8.60
CA GLU A 77 -4.52 -25.36 8.26
C GLU A 77 -4.11 -23.95 7.81
N VAL A 78 -5.01 -23.27 7.08
CA VAL A 78 -4.81 -21.84 6.71
C VAL A 78 -4.79 -20.98 7.95
N ARG A 79 -5.78 -21.07 8.84
CA ARG A 79 -5.88 -20.25 10.07
C ARG A 79 -4.70 -20.41 11.02
N GLU A 80 -4.09 -21.59 11.05
CA GLU A 80 -2.88 -21.84 11.85
C GLU A 80 -1.61 -21.18 11.27
N ARG A 81 -1.65 -20.74 10.00
CA ARG A 81 -0.49 -20.18 9.27
C ARG A 81 -0.63 -18.72 8.90
N ILE A 82 -1.74 -18.11 9.29
CA ILE A 82 -1.98 -16.68 8.99
C ILE A 82 -2.06 -15.85 10.27
N GLY A 83 -1.62 -14.60 10.15
CA GLY A 83 -1.99 -13.52 11.05
C GLY A 83 -2.93 -12.56 10.30
N LEU A 84 -3.91 -12.02 10.98
CA LEU A 84 -4.82 -11.01 10.45
C LEU A 84 -4.84 -9.81 11.39
N ALA A 85 -4.59 -8.62 10.83
CA ALA A 85 -4.94 -7.35 11.48
C ALA A 85 -5.95 -6.65 10.57
N GLY A 86 -7.19 -6.57 11.05
CA GLY A 86 -8.32 -6.00 10.31
C GLY A 86 -8.42 -4.49 10.48
N GLN A 87 -9.46 -3.86 9.88
CA GLN A 87 -9.72 -2.41 10.01
C GLN A 87 -10.01 -1.99 11.48
N GLN A 88 -10.70 -2.84 12.24
CA GLN A 88 -10.94 -2.62 13.67
C GLN A 88 -9.94 -3.43 14.49
N ALA A 89 -9.38 -2.80 15.51
CA ALA A 89 -8.47 -3.49 16.43
C ALA A 89 -9.21 -4.62 17.17
N SER A 90 -8.63 -5.83 17.12
CA SER A 90 -9.19 -7.04 17.76
C SER A 90 -8.83 -7.16 19.25
N VAL A 91 -8.14 -6.15 19.80
CA VAL A 91 -7.68 -6.16 21.19
C VAL A 91 -8.81 -5.72 22.14
N ASP A 92 -8.87 -6.39 23.30
CA ASP A 92 -9.81 -6.03 24.36
C ASP A 92 -9.35 -4.73 25.06
N GLU A 93 -10.19 -3.71 25.05
CA GLU A 93 -9.87 -2.40 25.60
C GLU A 93 -9.84 -2.36 27.14
N TYR A 94 -10.41 -3.34 27.82
CA TYR A 94 -10.43 -3.46 29.29
C TYR A 94 -9.26 -4.27 29.87
N LEU A 95 -8.51 -4.95 29.01
CA LEU A 95 -7.29 -5.64 29.39
C LEU A 95 -6.06 -4.73 29.22
N THR A 96 -4.96 -5.09 29.87
CA THR A 96 -3.67 -4.44 29.62
C THR A 96 -3.10 -4.86 28.26
N GLY A 97 -2.13 -4.11 27.73
CA GLY A 97 -1.45 -4.51 26.49
C GLY A 97 -0.82 -5.90 26.60
N ARG A 98 -0.17 -6.19 27.74
CA ARG A 98 0.41 -7.51 28.03
C ARG A 98 -0.63 -8.61 28.09
N ASP A 99 -1.74 -8.39 28.81
CA ASP A 99 -2.77 -9.41 28.98
C ASP A 99 -3.46 -9.75 27.66
N ASN A 100 -3.64 -8.78 26.78
CA ASN A 100 -4.13 -9.03 25.41
C ASN A 100 -3.23 -10.02 24.66
N LEU A 101 -1.93 -9.77 24.61
CA LEU A 101 -0.99 -10.65 23.89
C LEU A 101 -0.89 -12.03 24.55
N VAL A 102 -0.89 -12.09 25.88
CA VAL A 102 -0.91 -13.36 26.62
C VAL A 102 -2.20 -14.13 26.32
N MET A 103 -3.36 -13.47 26.33
CA MET A 103 -4.65 -14.09 25.99
C MET A 103 -4.61 -14.70 24.56
N VAL A 104 -4.15 -13.94 23.57
CA VAL A 104 -4.00 -14.45 22.20
C VAL A 104 -3.05 -15.65 22.17
N GLY A 105 -1.90 -15.59 22.82
CA GLY A 105 -0.97 -16.73 22.90
C GLY A 105 -1.61 -17.98 23.52
N ARG A 106 -2.45 -17.79 24.53
CA ARG A 106 -3.19 -18.89 25.16
C ARG A 106 -4.25 -19.49 24.24
N LEU A 107 -4.92 -18.67 23.44
CA LEU A 107 -5.88 -19.12 22.41
C LEU A 107 -5.19 -19.97 21.34
N TYR A 108 -3.92 -19.67 21.01
CA TYR A 108 -3.06 -20.49 20.14
C TYR A 108 -2.32 -21.61 20.88
N HIS A 109 -2.79 -22.03 22.07
CA HIS A 109 -2.29 -23.15 22.85
C HIS A 109 -0.84 -23.02 23.38
N LEU A 110 -0.24 -21.81 23.37
CA LEU A 110 1.04 -21.58 24.02
C LEU A 110 0.89 -21.81 25.54
N SER A 111 1.92 -22.37 26.18
CA SER A 111 1.96 -22.41 27.65
C SER A 111 1.97 -20.98 28.23
N THR A 112 1.53 -20.81 29.46
CA THR A 112 1.50 -19.49 30.11
C THR A 112 2.88 -18.81 30.11
N ARG A 113 3.95 -19.61 30.28
CA ARG A 113 5.33 -19.10 30.24
C ARG A 113 5.70 -18.60 28.85
N GLN A 114 5.43 -19.40 27.81
CA GLN A 114 5.69 -19.02 26.42
C GLN A 114 4.88 -17.80 25.99
N ALA A 115 3.58 -17.77 26.34
CA ALA A 115 2.71 -16.64 26.02
C ALA A 115 3.21 -15.33 26.66
N ARG A 116 3.65 -15.37 27.92
CA ARG A 116 4.23 -14.19 28.62
C ARG A 116 5.54 -13.74 27.98
N GLN A 117 6.46 -14.67 27.73
CA GLN A 117 7.72 -14.36 27.07
C GLN A 117 7.47 -13.71 25.70
N ARG A 118 6.60 -14.32 24.89
CA ARG A 118 6.26 -13.80 23.57
C ARG A 118 5.58 -12.44 23.62
N ALA A 119 4.71 -12.21 24.62
CA ALA A 119 4.09 -10.91 24.84
C ALA A 119 5.14 -9.83 25.14
N ASP A 120 6.11 -10.11 25.99
CA ASP A 120 7.16 -9.16 26.36
C ASP A 120 8.06 -8.84 25.14
N GLU A 121 8.48 -9.84 24.36
CA GLU A 121 9.23 -9.67 23.10
C GLU A 121 8.49 -8.77 22.10
N LEU A 122 7.18 -8.99 21.93
CA LEU A 122 6.37 -8.19 21.01
C LEU A 122 6.14 -6.77 21.54
N LEU A 123 5.89 -6.59 22.82
CA LEU A 123 5.74 -5.25 23.42
C LEU A 123 7.02 -4.42 23.23
N GLU A 124 8.20 -5.02 23.39
CA GLU A 124 9.48 -4.35 23.10
C GLU A 124 9.61 -4.00 21.61
N ARG A 125 9.40 -4.99 20.71
CA ARG A 125 9.50 -4.81 19.25
C ARG A 125 8.58 -3.70 18.72
N PHE A 126 7.39 -3.55 19.32
CA PHE A 126 6.38 -2.58 18.92
C PHE A 126 6.43 -1.27 19.70
N GLU A 127 7.47 -1.04 20.51
CA GLU A 127 7.65 0.16 21.37
C GLU A 127 6.46 0.40 22.30
N LEU A 128 5.93 -0.67 22.90
CA LEU A 128 4.81 -0.64 23.83
C LEU A 128 5.19 -1.11 25.25
N ALA A 129 6.49 -1.37 25.52
CA ALA A 129 6.99 -1.89 26.80
C ALA A 129 6.59 -0.99 27.98
N ASP A 130 6.76 0.33 27.87
CA ASP A 130 6.40 1.30 28.93
C ASP A 130 4.89 1.37 29.19
N ALA A 131 4.08 0.92 28.25
CA ALA A 131 2.62 0.89 28.38
C ALA A 131 2.07 -0.51 28.64
N ALA A 132 2.92 -1.53 28.76
CA ALA A 132 2.54 -2.94 28.82
C ALA A 132 1.47 -3.26 29.89
N THR A 133 1.52 -2.59 31.06
CA THR A 133 0.62 -2.79 32.19
C THR A 133 -0.57 -1.81 32.22
N ARG A 134 -0.63 -0.89 31.26
CA ARG A 134 -1.72 0.08 31.14
C ARG A 134 -2.89 -0.54 30.36
N ILE A 135 -4.13 -0.28 30.79
CA ILE A 135 -5.35 -0.72 30.11
C ILE A 135 -5.42 -0.10 28.72
N VAL A 136 -5.75 -0.93 27.70
CA VAL A 136 -5.74 -0.54 26.27
C VAL A 136 -6.72 0.58 25.96
N LYS A 137 -7.80 0.74 26.72
CA LYS A 137 -8.71 1.90 26.62
C LYS A 137 -7.98 3.24 26.70
N ASN A 138 -6.87 3.30 27.43
CA ASN A 138 -6.03 4.49 27.61
C ASN A 138 -4.88 4.60 26.61
N TYR A 139 -4.83 3.75 25.60
CA TYR A 139 -3.86 3.82 24.51
C TYR A 139 -4.29 4.87 23.48
N SER A 140 -3.31 5.51 22.81
CA SER A 140 -3.59 6.28 21.59
C SER A 140 -4.03 5.34 20.45
N GLY A 141 -4.64 5.89 19.41
CA GLY A 141 -5.02 5.11 18.22
C GLY A 141 -3.82 4.34 17.63
N GLY A 142 -2.67 5.01 17.49
CA GLY A 142 -1.44 4.38 17.01
C GLY A 142 -0.92 3.27 17.93
N MET A 143 -1.02 3.43 19.25
CA MET A 143 -0.64 2.37 20.21
C MET A 143 -1.58 1.17 20.09
N ARG A 144 -2.90 1.39 19.98
CA ARG A 144 -3.86 0.29 19.79
C ARG A 144 -3.58 -0.47 18.49
N ARG A 145 -3.28 0.27 17.42
CA ARG A 145 -2.99 -0.34 16.12
C ARG A 145 -1.69 -1.16 16.13
N ARG A 146 -0.65 -0.66 16.82
CA ARG A 146 0.60 -1.42 17.03
C ARG A 146 0.36 -2.68 17.87
N LEU A 147 -0.47 -2.60 18.90
CA LEU A 147 -0.82 -3.76 19.72
C LEU A 147 -1.63 -4.80 18.94
N ASP A 148 -2.58 -4.39 18.09
CA ASP A 148 -3.36 -5.26 17.23
C ASP A 148 -2.47 -6.02 16.23
N LEU A 149 -1.53 -5.31 15.59
CA LEU A 149 -0.53 -5.95 14.74
C LEU A 149 0.38 -6.90 15.54
N ALA A 150 0.82 -6.53 16.74
CA ALA A 150 1.58 -7.40 17.62
C ALA A 150 0.80 -8.68 17.97
N ALA A 151 -0.51 -8.57 18.24
CA ALA A 151 -1.38 -9.70 18.51
C ALA A 151 -1.45 -10.69 17.34
N SER A 152 -1.49 -10.20 16.10
CA SER A 152 -1.48 -11.06 14.90
C SER A 152 -0.17 -11.84 14.68
N LEU A 153 0.89 -11.45 15.39
CA LEU A 153 2.25 -12.02 15.28
C LEU A 153 2.64 -12.91 16.48
N VAL A 154 1.74 -13.14 17.42
CA VAL A 154 2.05 -13.92 18.62
C VAL A 154 2.60 -15.31 18.28
N VAL A 155 2.06 -15.96 17.26
CA VAL A 155 2.50 -17.29 16.78
C VAL A 155 3.50 -17.24 15.62
N ALA A 156 4.02 -16.05 15.28
CA ALA A 156 4.95 -15.85 14.16
C ALA A 156 4.48 -16.53 12.86
N PRO A 157 3.30 -16.17 12.35
CA PRO A 157 2.75 -16.82 11.16
C PRO A 157 3.60 -16.53 9.91
N PRO A 158 3.73 -17.49 8.96
CA PRO A 158 4.46 -17.26 7.72
C PRO A 158 3.76 -16.29 6.76
N VAL A 159 2.44 -16.09 6.91
CA VAL A 159 1.66 -15.14 6.10
C VAL A 159 0.90 -14.18 7.00
N LEU A 160 0.99 -12.90 6.70
CA LEU A 160 0.30 -11.83 7.41
C LEU A 160 -0.61 -11.07 6.44
N LEU A 161 -1.88 -10.92 6.82
CA LEU A 161 -2.86 -10.14 6.07
C LEU A 161 -3.20 -8.87 6.85
N LEU A 162 -2.98 -7.73 6.25
CA LEU A 162 -3.23 -6.40 6.84
C LEU A 162 -4.30 -5.68 6.03
N ASP A 163 -5.46 -5.47 6.64
CA ASP A 163 -6.56 -4.75 5.99
C ASP A 163 -6.57 -3.29 6.46
N GLU A 164 -6.05 -2.40 5.60
CA GLU A 164 -5.90 -0.96 5.82
C GLU A 164 -5.19 -0.61 7.14
N PRO A 165 -3.95 -1.08 7.37
CA PRO A 165 -3.30 -1.05 8.69
C PRO A 165 -3.00 0.36 9.21
N THR A 166 -2.96 1.37 8.35
CA THR A 166 -2.57 2.74 8.74
C THR A 166 -3.70 3.76 8.66
N THR A 167 -4.92 3.31 8.33
CA THR A 167 -6.10 4.18 8.27
C THR A 167 -6.36 4.82 9.64
N GLY A 168 -6.56 6.15 9.65
CA GLY A 168 -6.81 6.92 10.87
C GLY A 168 -5.57 7.18 11.74
N LEU A 169 -4.37 6.82 11.30
CA LEU A 169 -3.14 7.15 12.00
C LEU A 169 -2.58 8.51 11.56
N ASP A 170 -2.00 9.22 12.52
CA ASP A 170 -1.20 10.40 12.22
C ASP A 170 0.07 10.05 11.42
N PRO A 171 0.70 11.00 10.70
CA PRO A 171 1.84 10.73 9.83
C PRO A 171 3.01 10.04 10.54
N ARG A 172 3.31 10.42 11.79
CA ARG A 172 4.40 9.81 12.56
C ARG A 172 4.11 8.35 12.91
N SER A 173 2.91 8.07 13.39
CA SER A 173 2.46 6.71 13.72
C SER A 173 2.44 5.81 12.48
N ARG A 174 2.06 6.37 11.31
CA ARG A 174 2.07 5.66 10.03
C ARG A 174 3.49 5.27 9.62
N MET A 175 4.44 6.21 9.67
CA MET A 175 5.85 5.91 9.36
C MET A 175 6.42 4.83 10.27
N GLY A 176 6.11 4.88 11.58
CA GLY A 176 6.51 3.84 12.53
C GLY A 176 5.93 2.47 12.16
N MET A 177 4.65 2.41 11.75
CA MET A 177 4.01 1.18 11.29
C MET A 177 4.67 0.61 10.03
N TRP A 178 5.00 1.45 9.06
CA TRP A 178 5.72 1.03 7.85
C TRP A 178 7.08 0.43 8.15
N SER A 179 7.83 1.02 9.09
CA SER A 179 9.13 0.45 9.51
C SER A 179 8.96 -0.95 10.08
N VAL A 180 7.97 -1.15 10.96
CA VAL A 180 7.67 -2.47 11.53
C VAL A 180 7.31 -3.49 10.44
N ILE A 181 6.45 -3.10 9.49
CA ILE A 181 6.05 -3.97 8.36
C ILE A 181 7.28 -4.37 7.52
N GLN A 182 8.17 -3.41 7.20
CA GLN A 182 9.39 -3.70 6.45
C GLN A 182 10.31 -4.68 7.19
N ASP A 183 10.44 -4.57 8.50
CA ASP A 183 11.26 -5.48 9.29
C ASP A 183 10.67 -6.89 9.36
N LEU A 184 9.33 -7.03 9.42
CA LEU A 184 8.67 -8.33 9.33
C LEU A 184 8.96 -9.06 8.00
N VAL A 185 8.97 -8.31 6.91
CA VAL A 185 9.26 -8.86 5.58
C VAL A 185 10.73 -9.27 5.45
N LYS A 186 11.67 -8.47 6.00
CA LYS A 186 13.10 -8.83 6.06
C LYS A 186 13.32 -10.12 6.86
N ASP A 187 12.50 -10.34 7.91
CA ASP A 187 12.52 -11.57 8.71
C ASP A 187 11.89 -12.78 7.98
N GLY A 188 11.39 -12.60 6.75
CA GLY A 188 10.87 -13.66 5.89
C GLY A 188 9.34 -13.81 5.91
N THR A 189 8.59 -12.98 6.62
CA THR A 189 7.13 -13.00 6.60
C THR A 189 6.61 -12.56 5.23
N THR A 190 5.69 -13.32 4.66
CA THR A 190 4.95 -12.91 3.45
C THR A 190 3.76 -12.07 3.84
N LEU A 191 3.53 -10.96 3.15
CA LEU A 191 2.52 -10.01 3.54
C LEU A 191 1.56 -9.68 2.40
N LEU A 192 0.27 -9.67 2.70
CA LEU A 192 -0.76 -9.05 1.87
C LEU A 192 -1.26 -7.80 2.59
N LEU A 193 -1.17 -6.67 1.92
CA LEU A 193 -1.57 -5.36 2.41
C LEU A 193 -2.70 -4.81 1.55
N THR A 194 -3.86 -4.52 2.13
CA THR A 194 -4.84 -3.69 1.43
C THR A 194 -4.65 -2.23 1.82
N THR A 195 -4.78 -1.35 0.87
CA THR A 195 -4.72 0.08 1.12
C THR A 195 -5.45 0.88 0.04
N GLN A 196 -5.87 2.07 0.39
CA GLN A 196 -6.28 3.12 -0.54
C GLN A 196 -5.21 4.22 -0.70
N TYR A 197 -4.17 4.18 0.16
CA TYR A 197 -3.08 5.15 0.13
C TYR A 197 -1.96 4.69 -0.79
N LEU A 198 -1.75 5.45 -1.86
CA LEU A 198 -0.76 5.16 -2.88
C LEU A 198 0.67 5.21 -2.36
N GLU A 199 0.96 6.14 -1.45
CA GLU A 199 2.27 6.24 -0.79
C GLU A 199 2.62 4.98 0.01
N GLU A 200 1.63 4.36 0.68
CA GLU A 200 1.83 3.11 1.41
C GLU A 200 2.15 1.95 0.47
N ALA A 201 1.38 1.82 -0.63
CA ALA A 201 1.63 0.81 -1.64
C ALA A 201 3.00 1.00 -2.31
N ASP A 202 3.37 2.24 -2.66
CA ASP A 202 4.66 2.57 -3.27
C ASP A 202 5.86 2.23 -2.37
N ARG A 203 5.70 2.46 -1.07
CA ARG A 203 6.79 2.29 -0.10
C ARG A 203 6.97 0.85 0.36
N LEU A 204 5.90 0.09 0.46
CA LEU A 204 5.90 -1.24 1.09
C LEU A 204 5.80 -2.38 0.09
N ALA A 205 5.01 -2.23 -0.99
CA ALA A 205 4.70 -3.33 -1.87
C ALA A 205 5.82 -3.63 -2.86
N GLY A 206 6.25 -4.87 -2.95
CA GLY A 206 7.09 -5.36 -4.05
C GLY A 206 6.28 -5.61 -5.32
N HIS A 207 4.99 -5.90 -5.17
CA HIS A 207 4.04 -6.07 -6.27
C HIS A 207 2.69 -5.49 -5.85
N ILE A 208 2.00 -4.82 -6.77
CA ILE A 208 0.70 -4.20 -6.55
C ILE A 208 -0.30 -4.81 -7.53
N ALA A 209 -1.48 -5.17 -7.04
CA ALA A 209 -2.66 -5.41 -7.86
C ALA A 209 -3.67 -4.28 -7.59
N VAL A 210 -3.97 -3.50 -8.62
CA VAL A 210 -4.96 -2.42 -8.56
C VAL A 210 -6.33 -3.02 -8.82
N ILE A 211 -7.21 -2.94 -7.81
CA ILE A 211 -8.58 -3.48 -7.88
C ILE A 211 -9.55 -2.32 -8.01
N ASP A 212 -10.41 -2.40 -9.01
CA ASP A 212 -11.52 -1.48 -9.21
C ASP A 212 -12.76 -2.27 -9.65
N HIS A 213 -13.93 -1.94 -9.06
CA HIS A 213 -15.21 -2.63 -9.33
C HIS A 213 -15.10 -4.17 -9.34
N GLY A 214 -14.35 -4.72 -8.38
CA GLY A 214 -14.16 -6.17 -8.23
C GLY A 214 -13.28 -6.82 -9.28
N ARG A 215 -12.49 -6.07 -10.05
CA ARG A 215 -11.56 -6.58 -11.08
C ARG A 215 -10.16 -6.04 -10.86
N VAL A 216 -9.15 -6.82 -11.21
CA VAL A 216 -7.79 -6.32 -11.32
C VAL A 216 -7.65 -5.55 -12.63
N VAL A 217 -7.46 -4.23 -12.53
CA VAL A 217 -7.31 -3.33 -13.69
C VAL A 217 -5.86 -3.11 -14.09
N ALA A 218 -4.92 -3.32 -13.16
CA ALA A 218 -3.48 -3.31 -13.43
C ALA A 218 -2.76 -4.13 -12.35
N ALA A 219 -1.63 -4.73 -12.71
CA ALA A 219 -0.74 -5.42 -11.77
C ALA A 219 0.71 -5.25 -12.21
N GLY A 220 1.63 -5.17 -11.23
CA GLY A 220 3.06 -5.05 -11.46
C GLY A 220 3.79 -4.51 -10.23
N SER A 221 5.10 -4.37 -10.30
CA SER A 221 5.85 -3.61 -9.30
C SER A 221 5.47 -2.13 -9.38
N PRO A 222 5.67 -1.35 -8.31
CA PRO A 222 5.44 0.10 -8.33
C PRO A 222 6.13 0.78 -9.53
N ASP A 223 7.37 0.41 -9.82
CA ASP A 223 8.13 0.96 -10.95
C ASP A 223 7.57 0.56 -12.33
N GLU A 224 7.05 -0.66 -12.48
CA GLU A 224 6.39 -1.11 -13.71
C GLU A 224 5.09 -0.34 -13.95
N LEU A 225 4.28 -0.18 -12.90
CA LEU A 225 3.04 0.59 -12.97
C LEU A 225 3.32 2.06 -13.34
N LYS A 226 4.30 2.71 -12.71
CA LYS A 226 4.71 4.08 -13.04
C LYS A 226 5.20 4.20 -14.49
N ARG A 227 6.00 3.25 -14.98
CA ARG A 227 6.47 3.23 -16.37
C ARG A 227 5.35 3.03 -17.41
N SER A 228 4.25 2.37 -17.05
CA SER A 228 3.10 2.18 -17.95
C SER A 228 2.45 3.48 -18.39
N LEU A 229 2.64 4.58 -17.66
CA LEU A 229 2.15 5.92 -17.99
C LEU A 229 3.01 6.69 -19.01
N GLY A 230 4.16 6.14 -19.44
CA GLY A 230 4.93 6.77 -20.52
C GLY A 230 6.28 7.36 -20.13
N GLY A 231 6.96 6.82 -19.11
CA GLY A 231 8.35 7.15 -18.82
C GLY A 231 8.55 8.41 -17.98
N GLU A 232 9.80 8.84 -17.90
CA GLU A 232 10.17 10.07 -17.16
C GLU A 232 9.63 11.31 -17.88
N ARG A 233 9.33 12.37 -17.13
CA ARG A 233 8.84 13.65 -17.65
C ARG A 233 9.80 14.77 -17.21
N ILE A 234 9.99 15.73 -18.09
CA ILE A 234 10.67 16.97 -17.73
C ILE A 234 9.62 18.04 -17.55
N ASP A 235 9.56 18.62 -16.35
CA ASP A 235 8.75 19.78 -16.04
C ASP A 235 9.67 21.01 -16.07
N VAL A 236 9.25 22.06 -16.78
CA VAL A 236 9.96 23.33 -16.86
C VAL A 236 8.99 24.43 -16.49
N GLN A 237 9.30 25.21 -15.46
CA GLN A 237 8.54 26.40 -15.08
C GLN A 237 9.27 27.65 -15.57
N ILE A 238 8.59 28.44 -16.38
CA ILE A 238 9.15 29.65 -16.99
C ILE A 238 8.80 30.85 -16.14
N ARG A 239 9.81 31.69 -15.83
CA ARG A 239 9.60 32.87 -15.01
C ARG A 239 8.74 33.94 -15.69
N ASP A 240 8.99 34.21 -16.98
CA ASP A 240 8.31 35.23 -17.74
C ASP A 240 7.31 34.62 -18.71
N ALA A 241 6.02 34.91 -18.55
CA ALA A 241 4.95 34.46 -19.41
C ALA A 241 5.16 34.81 -20.90
N ALA A 242 5.83 35.95 -21.19
CA ALA A 242 6.14 36.37 -22.55
C ALA A 242 7.08 35.39 -23.28
N GLN A 243 7.93 34.67 -22.54
CA GLN A 243 8.89 33.72 -23.09
C GLN A 243 8.30 32.31 -23.28
N LEU A 244 7.05 32.07 -22.86
CA LEU A 244 6.46 30.74 -22.76
C LEU A 244 6.38 30.03 -24.14
N ARG A 245 5.99 30.75 -25.20
CA ARG A 245 5.93 30.20 -26.56
C ARG A 245 7.31 29.90 -27.15
N LEU A 246 8.31 30.73 -26.83
CA LEU A 246 9.68 30.49 -27.23
C LEU A 246 10.26 29.27 -26.51
N ALA A 247 9.96 29.13 -25.21
CA ALA A 247 10.33 27.97 -24.41
C ALA A 247 9.69 26.67 -24.94
N GLU A 248 8.42 26.71 -25.28
CA GLU A 248 7.70 25.57 -25.88
C GLU A 248 8.43 25.07 -27.16
N ALA A 249 8.78 25.99 -28.04
CA ALA A 249 9.50 25.65 -29.27
C ALA A 249 10.92 25.12 -29.01
N ALA A 250 11.64 25.70 -28.03
CA ALA A 250 12.99 25.24 -27.65
C ALA A 250 12.95 23.82 -27.05
N VAL A 251 12.02 23.54 -26.13
CA VAL A 251 11.82 22.22 -25.53
C VAL A 251 11.43 21.21 -26.59
N ALA A 252 10.48 21.54 -27.47
CA ALA A 252 10.04 20.66 -28.56
C ALA A 252 11.20 20.26 -29.48
N ARG A 253 12.09 21.19 -29.84
CA ARG A 253 13.29 20.91 -30.63
C ARG A 253 14.28 20.01 -29.92
N ALA A 254 14.50 20.26 -28.60
CA ALA A 254 15.47 19.50 -27.81
C ALA A 254 15.07 18.03 -27.61
N VAL A 255 13.77 17.75 -27.48
CA VAL A 255 13.23 16.41 -27.16
C VAL A 255 12.67 15.70 -28.40
N GLY A 256 12.38 16.45 -29.47
CA GLY A 256 11.73 15.91 -30.67
C GLY A 256 10.22 15.66 -30.55
N ARG A 257 9.59 16.24 -29.49
CA ARG A 257 8.16 16.09 -29.18
C ARG A 257 7.64 17.41 -28.61
N ALA A 258 6.39 17.77 -28.93
CA ALA A 258 5.74 18.91 -28.36
C ALA A 258 5.45 18.70 -26.86
N PRO A 259 5.83 19.65 -25.98
CA PRO A 259 5.44 19.63 -24.59
C PRO A 259 3.96 19.97 -24.42
N GLU A 260 3.35 19.47 -23.36
CA GLU A 260 2.07 19.96 -22.84
C GLU A 260 2.31 21.32 -22.19
N LEU A 261 1.48 22.31 -22.52
CA LEU A 261 1.59 23.68 -22.04
C LEU A 261 0.45 23.98 -21.07
N ASP A 262 0.79 24.27 -19.82
CA ASP A 262 -0.07 24.93 -18.85
C ASP A 262 0.28 26.42 -18.79
N ALA A 263 -0.56 27.25 -19.41
CA ALA A 263 -0.31 28.69 -19.50
C ALA A 263 -0.53 29.42 -18.16
N GLU A 264 -1.44 28.92 -17.30
CA GLU A 264 -1.72 29.51 -15.99
C GLU A 264 -0.55 29.31 -15.03
N LEU A 265 -0.02 28.10 -14.99
CA LEU A 265 1.14 27.74 -14.17
C LEU A 265 2.48 28.09 -14.85
N ARG A 266 2.47 28.58 -16.09
CA ARG A 266 3.67 28.81 -16.92
C ARG A 266 4.58 27.59 -16.98
N ARG A 267 3.99 26.40 -17.07
CA ARG A 267 4.66 25.11 -17.03
C ARG A 267 4.61 24.41 -18.37
N LEU A 268 5.74 23.82 -18.72
CA LEU A 268 5.89 22.92 -19.87
C LEU A 268 6.20 21.53 -19.33
N THR A 269 5.44 20.50 -19.76
CA THR A 269 5.67 19.11 -19.37
C THR A 269 5.91 18.29 -20.62
N VAL A 270 7.01 17.53 -20.68
CA VAL A 270 7.34 16.68 -21.82
C VAL A 270 7.81 15.31 -21.37
N SER A 271 7.20 14.25 -21.93
CA SER A 271 7.60 12.86 -21.68
C SER A 271 8.89 12.52 -22.42
N VAL A 272 9.83 11.86 -21.75
CA VAL A 272 11.16 11.52 -22.29
C VAL A 272 11.50 10.06 -22.04
N SER A 273 12.28 9.46 -22.94
CA SER A 273 12.75 8.06 -22.81
C SER A 273 14.12 7.94 -22.13
N THR A 274 14.92 9.01 -22.16
CA THR A 274 16.29 9.06 -21.59
C THR A 274 16.43 10.31 -20.72
N GLY A 275 15.87 10.26 -19.51
CA GLY A 275 15.63 11.42 -18.66
C GLY A 275 16.82 12.37 -18.46
N ALA A 276 17.97 11.85 -18.00
CA ALA A 276 19.13 12.70 -17.70
C ALA A 276 19.72 13.39 -18.94
N GLN A 277 19.76 12.67 -20.09
CA GLN A 277 20.27 13.23 -21.35
C GLN A 277 19.30 14.27 -21.91
N ALA A 278 18.01 13.96 -21.89
CA ALA A 278 16.97 14.88 -22.35
C ALA A 278 16.92 16.14 -21.48
N LEU A 279 17.03 16.02 -20.15
CA LEU A 279 17.09 17.17 -19.25
C LEU A 279 18.27 18.09 -19.60
N THR A 280 19.45 17.52 -19.83
CA THR A 280 20.62 18.31 -20.23
C THR A 280 20.41 19.01 -21.59
N ALA A 281 19.76 18.35 -22.53
CA ALA A 281 19.45 18.94 -23.84
C ALA A 281 18.44 20.10 -23.71
N VAL A 282 17.41 19.93 -22.88
CA VAL A 282 16.40 20.97 -22.62
C VAL A 282 17.04 22.20 -21.95
N VAL A 283 17.85 22.00 -20.89
CA VAL A 283 18.57 23.12 -20.23
C VAL A 283 19.39 23.90 -21.24
N ARG A 284 20.20 23.25 -22.08
CA ARG A 284 21.01 23.91 -23.09
C ARG A 284 20.17 24.67 -24.12
N ALA A 285 19.05 24.10 -24.55
CA ALA A 285 18.17 24.73 -25.52
C ALA A 285 17.53 26.02 -24.97
N LEU A 286 17.15 26.01 -23.68
CA LEU A 286 16.61 27.19 -23.01
C LEU A 286 17.66 28.26 -22.79
N ASP A 287 18.88 27.88 -22.40
CA ASP A 287 20.02 28.80 -22.24
C ASP A 287 20.38 29.53 -23.56
N VAL A 288 20.43 28.80 -24.67
CA VAL A 288 20.75 29.38 -26.00
C VAL A 288 19.72 30.42 -26.42
N GLU A 289 18.45 30.24 -26.06
CA GLU A 289 17.38 31.21 -26.37
C GLU A 289 17.26 32.31 -25.30
N GLY A 290 18.12 32.33 -24.26
CA GLY A 290 18.08 33.32 -23.19
C GLY A 290 16.83 33.28 -22.32
N ILE A 291 16.21 32.11 -22.20
CA ILE A 291 14.97 31.91 -21.46
C ILE A 291 15.27 31.76 -19.97
N THR A 292 14.60 32.55 -19.15
CA THR A 292 14.76 32.48 -17.69
C THR A 292 13.86 31.43 -17.11
N VAL A 293 14.46 30.31 -16.65
CA VAL A 293 13.77 29.21 -15.97
C VAL A 293 13.60 29.55 -14.50
N GLU A 294 12.42 29.30 -13.94
CA GLU A 294 12.11 29.42 -12.52
C GLU A 294 12.42 28.11 -11.79
N ASP A 295 11.96 26.98 -12.37
CA ASP A 295 12.25 25.63 -11.89
C ASP A 295 12.34 24.67 -13.08
N ILE A 296 13.19 23.66 -12.96
CA ILE A 296 13.30 22.56 -13.92
C ILE A 296 13.61 21.25 -13.19
N GLY A 297 12.84 20.21 -13.48
CA GLY A 297 13.04 18.93 -12.85
C GLY A 297 12.71 17.76 -13.76
N LEU A 298 13.44 16.66 -13.55
CA LEU A 298 13.08 15.37 -14.09
C LEU A 298 12.17 14.67 -13.08
N ARG A 299 10.94 14.40 -13.49
CA ARG A 299 9.96 13.72 -12.64
C ARG A 299 9.63 12.35 -13.21
N ARG A 300 9.46 11.39 -12.33
CA ARG A 300 8.85 10.11 -12.66
C ARG A 300 7.37 10.20 -12.36
N PRO A 301 6.51 9.55 -13.18
CA PRO A 301 5.10 9.43 -12.85
C PRO A 301 4.91 8.90 -11.44
N THR A 302 3.91 9.39 -10.73
CA THR A 302 3.52 8.89 -9.41
C THR A 302 2.50 7.76 -9.56
N LEU A 303 2.30 6.97 -8.50
CA LEU A 303 1.20 6.00 -8.50
C LEU A 303 -0.16 6.70 -8.53
N ASP A 304 -0.26 7.95 -8.04
CA ASP A 304 -1.48 8.76 -8.11
C ASP A 304 -1.91 9.00 -9.55
N GLU A 305 -0.96 9.38 -10.42
CA GLU A 305 -1.22 9.55 -11.85
C GLU A 305 -1.63 8.23 -12.53
N VAL A 306 -1.00 7.10 -12.14
CA VAL A 306 -1.36 5.76 -12.64
C VAL A 306 -2.79 5.45 -12.25
N PHE A 307 -3.12 5.63 -10.97
CA PHE A 307 -4.43 5.31 -10.42
C PHE A 307 -5.53 6.15 -11.06
N LEU A 308 -5.34 7.47 -11.14
CA LEU A 308 -6.28 8.39 -11.78
C LEU A 308 -6.57 7.99 -13.25
N LYS A 309 -5.53 7.63 -14.00
CA LYS A 309 -5.68 7.24 -15.40
C LYS A 309 -6.41 5.90 -15.57
N LEU A 310 -6.22 4.96 -14.65
CA LEU A 310 -6.80 3.62 -14.73
C LEU A 310 -8.24 3.56 -14.22
N THR A 311 -8.56 4.31 -13.16
CA THR A 311 -9.86 4.24 -12.48
C THR A 311 -10.76 5.43 -12.78
N GLY A 312 -10.20 6.55 -13.26
CA GLY A 312 -10.93 7.81 -13.44
C GLY A 312 -11.29 8.52 -12.12
N HIS A 313 -10.82 8.00 -10.98
CA HIS A 313 -11.02 8.56 -9.65
C HIS A 313 -9.71 9.11 -9.11
N GLU A 314 -9.76 10.29 -8.47
CA GLU A 314 -8.63 10.76 -7.66
C GLU A 314 -8.48 9.83 -6.45
N ALA A 315 -7.24 9.43 -6.13
CA ALA A 315 -6.98 8.73 -4.89
C ALA A 315 -7.26 9.70 -3.72
N GLU A 316 -7.79 9.17 -2.62
CA GLU A 316 -7.88 9.97 -1.41
C GLU A 316 -6.47 10.43 -1.00
N LEU A 317 -6.18 11.70 -1.23
CA LEU A 317 -5.00 12.33 -0.66
C LEU A 317 -5.10 12.24 0.86
N VAL A 318 -4.03 11.88 1.50
CA VAL A 318 -3.90 11.89 2.96
C VAL A 318 -4.37 13.24 3.48
N GLY A 319 -5.52 13.24 4.18
CA GLY A 319 -6.32 14.41 4.50
C GLY A 319 -5.51 15.63 4.93
N ASP A 320 -5.86 16.74 4.32
CA ASP A 320 -5.56 18.08 4.82
C ASP A 320 -6.12 18.22 6.25
N PRO A 321 -5.32 18.63 7.23
CA PRO A 321 -5.77 18.84 8.62
C PRO A 321 -6.86 19.90 8.78
N SER A 322 -7.30 20.57 7.71
CA SER A 322 -8.28 21.66 7.74
C SER A 322 -9.75 21.23 7.79
N GLU A 323 -10.10 19.95 7.50
CA GLU A 323 -11.50 19.49 7.47
C GLU A 323 -12.09 19.02 8.82
N VAL A 324 -11.38 19.14 9.93
CA VAL A 324 -11.86 18.73 11.28
C VAL A 324 -12.47 19.89 12.06
N ARG A 325 -12.99 20.93 11.40
CA ARG A 325 -13.70 22.00 12.08
C ARG A 325 -15.00 22.39 11.38
N GLU A 326 -15.99 21.48 11.36
CA GLU A 326 -17.41 21.88 11.29
C GLU A 326 -18.27 20.68 11.69
N GLY A 327 -18.66 20.61 12.96
CA GLY A 327 -19.56 19.58 13.47
C GLY A 327 -19.54 19.50 15.00
N ALA A 328 -19.79 20.65 15.67
CA ALA A 328 -20.12 20.68 17.10
C ALA A 328 -21.60 20.99 17.28
#